data_0b240b1fd0d1eb7fb84f0a463f3c102a
#
_entry.id   0b240b1fd0d1eb7fb84f0a463f3c102a
#
_cell.length_a   1.000
_cell.length_b   1.000
_cell.length_c   1.000
_cell.angle_alpha   90.00
_cell.angle_beta   90.00
_cell.angle_gamma   90.00
#
_symmetry.space_group_name_H-M   'P 1'
#
loop_
_entity.id
_entity.type
_entity.pdbx_description
1 polymer ?
#
loop_
_entity_poly.entity_id
_entity_poly.type
_entity_poly.pdbx_seq_one_letter_code
_entity_poly.pdbx_strand_id
1 'polypeptide(L)'
;MYAHENRLTAWHIGIAFVALMVGMLLGPLQTWEHAGLNLYPALRSIGIQSYYQGLTIHGILNALVFTTFFITGFLTFATTHSLKRASKYPWVHTLALVVMFAGLLITAVPLLLNGATVLYTFYPPLKADPAFYIGLTLVVVGSWITGYGLLFTWSAWKKENPGVQTPLIAFASLITMVMWQICTVGVAVEMLALNIPTFITLFGYGYRNVYELDELVRVTDPRLSFEGTVAAKK
;
A
#
# COMPACT_ATOMS: atom_id res chain seq x y z
N MET A 1 -9.61 26.71 13.42
CA MET A 1 -10.56 26.32 12.37
C MET A 1 -10.23 24.91 11.82
N TYR A 2 -8.98 24.57 11.56
CA TYR A 2 -8.56 23.29 10.93
C TYR A 2 -7.93 22.27 11.89
N ALA A 3 -8.25 22.31 13.17
CA ALA A 3 -7.58 21.46 14.16
C ALA A 3 -7.77 19.96 13.91
N HIS A 4 -8.94 19.57 13.42
CA HIS A 4 -9.24 18.17 13.09
C HIS A 4 -8.46 17.72 11.86
N GLU A 5 -8.49 18.49 10.77
CA GLU A 5 -7.79 18.21 9.53
C GLU A 5 -6.28 18.19 9.73
N ASN A 6 -5.74 19.14 10.48
CA ASN A 6 -4.31 19.20 10.79
C ASN A 6 -3.86 17.97 11.60
N ARG A 7 -4.69 17.51 12.55
CA ARG A 7 -4.41 16.29 13.32
C ARG A 7 -4.44 15.04 12.42
N LEU A 8 -5.44 14.92 11.54
CA LEU A 8 -5.52 13.81 10.59
C LEU A 8 -4.32 13.84 9.62
N THR A 9 -3.97 15.01 9.10
CA THR A 9 -2.78 15.19 8.26
C THR A 9 -1.52 14.74 9.00
N ALA A 10 -1.36 15.14 10.26
CA ALA A 10 -0.21 14.74 11.07
C ALA A 10 -0.12 13.21 11.24
N TRP A 11 -1.26 12.54 11.46
CA TRP A 11 -1.30 11.07 11.52
C TRP A 11 -0.92 10.43 10.19
N HIS A 12 -1.49 10.87 9.09
CA HIS A 12 -1.15 10.33 7.75
C HIS A 12 0.33 10.51 7.44
N ILE A 13 0.86 11.72 7.63
CA ILE A 13 2.26 12.03 7.36
C ILE A 13 3.19 11.28 8.32
N GLY A 14 2.83 11.17 9.60
CA GLY A 14 3.60 10.42 10.58
C GLY A 14 3.71 8.93 10.21
N ILE A 15 2.60 8.28 9.85
CA ILE A 15 2.58 6.89 9.38
C ILE A 15 3.41 6.76 8.10
N ALA A 16 3.27 7.69 7.16
CA ALA A 16 4.04 7.72 5.92
C ALA A 16 5.55 7.74 6.18
N PHE A 17 6.02 8.64 7.03
CA PHE A 17 7.45 8.73 7.35
C PHE A 17 7.97 7.51 8.11
N VAL A 18 7.19 6.92 9.01
CA VAL A 18 7.57 5.65 9.67
C VAL A 18 7.72 4.54 8.62
N ALA A 19 6.78 4.42 7.70
CA ALA A 19 6.86 3.45 6.60
C ALA A 19 8.10 3.70 5.72
N LEU A 20 8.35 4.97 5.34
CA LEU A 20 9.53 5.34 4.56
C LEU A 20 10.83 4.96 5.27
N MET A 21 10.96 5.29 6.55
CA MET A 21 12.17 4.99 7.32
C MET A 21 12.42 3.49 7.40
N VAL A 22 11.41 2.69 7.75
CA VAL A 22 11.53 1.23 7.82
C VAL A 22 11.84 0.65 6.44
N GLY A 23 11.14 1.08 5.41
CA GLY A 23 11.39 0.65 4.04
C GLY A 23 12.81 0.99 3.56
N MET A 24 13.30 2.19 3.83
CA MET A 24 14.64 2.62 3.46
C MET A 24 15.75 1.81 4.13
N LEU A 25 15.57 1.38 5.38
CA LEU A 25 16.56 0.54 6.07
C LEU A 25 16.78 -0.81 5.39
N LEU A 26 15.77 -1.31 4.66
CA LEU A 26 15.85 -2.58 3.94
C LEU A 26 16.49 -2.44 2.54
N GLY A 27 16.58 -1.23 2.00
CA GLY A 27 17.18 -0.97 0.70
C GLY A 27 18.65 -1.41 0.58
N PRO A 28 19.54 -1.02 1.49
CA PRO A 28 20.93 -1.43 1.49
C PRO A 28 21.14 -2.95 1.52
N LEU A 29 20.24 -3.70 2.18
CA LEU A 29 20.30 -5.17 2.21
C LEU A 29 20.21 -5.79 0.81
N GLN A 30 19.42 -5.19 -0.07
CA GLN A 30 19.29 -5.62 -1.46
C GLN A 30 20.60 -5.42 -2.22
N THR A 31 21.24 -4.27 -2.01
CA THR A 31 22.52 -3.94 -2.64
C THR A 31 23.64 -4.87 -2.18
N TRP A 32 23.71 -5.16 -0.88
CA TRP A 32 24.70 -6.08 -0.32
C TRP A 32 24.55 -7.50 -0.83
N GLU A 33 23.31 -8.00 -0.93
CA GLU A 33 23.04 -9.33 -1.51
C GLU A 33 23.54 -9.40 -2.96
N HIS A 34 23.28 -8.37 -3.77
CA HIS A 34 23.80 -8.28 -5.14
C HIS A 34 25.33 -8.18 -5.20
N ALA A 35 25.96 -7.62 -4.17
CA ALA A 35 27.42 -7.59 -4.04
C ALA A 35 28.02 -8.91 -3.51
N GLY A 36 27.17 -9.93 -3.27
CA GLY A 36 27.61 -11.24 -2.77
C GLY A 36 27.71 -11.31 -1.23
N LEU A 37 27.28 -10.29 -0.51
CA LEU A 37 27.29 -10.24 0.94
C LEU A 37 25.87 -10.54 1.49
N ASN A 38 25.60 -11.80 1.79
CA ASN A 38 24.30 -12.21 2.33
C ASN A 38 24.22 -11.96 3.84
N LEU A 39 23.45 -10.96 4.26
CA LEU A 39 23.19 -10.62 5.66
C LEU A 39 21.90 -11.19 6.23
N TYR A 40 21.05 -11.83 5.41
CA TYR A 40 19.76 -12.37 5.86
C TYR A 40 19.87 -13.43 6.96
N PRO A 41 20.89 -14.30 6.99
CA PRO A 41 21.09 -15.23 8.12
C PRO A 41 21.18 -14.54 9.48
N ALA A 42 21.82 -13.35 9.54
CA ALA A 42 21.93 -12.56 10.78
C ALA A 42 20.60 -11.86 11.14
N LEU A 43 19.76 -11.56 10.15
CA LEU A 43 18.50 -10.83 10.33
C LEU A 43 17.31 -11.73 10.69
N ARG A 44 17.49 -13.05 10.62
CA ARG A 44 16.42 -14.02 10.98
C ARG A 44 15.93 -13.84 12.42
N SER A 45 16.79 -13.42 13.33
CA SER A 45 16.42 -13.16 14.72
C SER A 45 15.41 -12.04 14.91
N ILE A 46 15.33 -11.11 13.95
CA ILE A 46 14.38 -10.00 13.94
C ILE A 46 13.23 -10.22 12.93
N GLY A 47 13.07 -11.45 12.41
CA GLY A 47 11.96 -11.84 11.55
C GLY A 47 12.16 -11.59 10.04
N ILE A 48 13.34 -11.12 9.59
CA ILE A 48 13.66 -10.95 8.17
C ILE A 48 14.43 -12.18 7.71
N GLN A 49 13.74 -13.07 6.98
CA GLN A 49 14.23 -14.41 6.69
C GLN A 49 14.86 -14.55 5.30
N SER A 50 14.44 -13.73 4.35
CA SER A 50 14.83 -13.87 2.94
C SER A 50 14.96 -12.53 2.21
N TYR A 51 15.73 -12.56 1.13
CA TYR A 51 15.87 -11.45 0.18
C TYR A 51 14.50 -10.93 -0.30
N TYR A 52 13.59 -11.84 -0.68
CA TYR A 52 12.29 -11.45 -1.24
C TYR A 52 11.35 -10.88 -0.21
N GLN A 53 11.41 -11.35 1.04
CA GLN A 53 10.70 -10.70 2.13
C GLN A 53 11.20 -9.25 2.31
N GLY A 54 12.52 -9.07 2.41
CA GLY A 54 13.13 -7.75 2.55
C GLY A 54 12.77 -6.82 1.37
N LEU A 55 12.86 -7.32 0.14
CA LEU A 55 12.53 -6.57 -1.07
C LEU A 55 11.04 -6.21 -1.12
N THR A 56 10.16 -7.12 -0.74
CA THR A 56 8.71 -6.85 -0.70
C THR A 56 8.36 -5.81 0.35
N ILE A 57 8.92 -5.91 1.56
CA ILE A 57 8.72 -4.90 2.61
C ILE A 57 9.25 -3.54 2.13
N HIS A 58 10.47 -3.50 1.57
CA HIS A 58 11.05 -2.28 1.01
C HIS A 58 10.13 -1.64 -0.04
N GLY A 59 9.68 -2.41 -1.02
CA GLY A 59 8.83 -1.92 -2.11
C GLY A 59 7.45 -1.46 -1.62
N ILE A 60 6.78 -2.27 -0.81
CA ILE A 60 5.43 -1.94 -0.29
C ILE A 60 5.46 -0.71 0.61
N LEU A 61 6.40 -0.63 1.54
CA LEU A 61 6.46 0.50 2.47
C LEU A 61 6.82 1.81 1.76
N ASN A 62 7.76 1.79 0.81
CA ASN A 62 8.20 3.00 0.12
C ASN A 62 7.27 3.39 -1.04
N ALA A 63 6.94 2.44 -1.91
CA ALA A 63 6.19 2.76 -3.12
C ALA A 63 4.68 2.90 -2.87
N LEU A 64 4.10 2.13 -1.95
CA LEU A 64 2.66 2.13 -1.74
C LEU A 64 2.27 2.84 -0.44
N VAL A 65 2.78 2.39 0.71
CA VAL A 65 2.33 2.91 2.01
C VAL A 65 2.74 4.36 2.19
N PHE A 66 4.04 4.66 2.04
CA PHE A 66 4.54 6.03 2.19
C PHE A 66 3.81 6.99 1.23
N THR A 67 3.79 6.68 -0.07
CA THR A 67 3.21 7.58 -1.06
C THR A 67 1.72 7.79 -0.83
N THR A 68 0.96 6.73 -0.57
CA THR A 68 -0.50 6.83 -0.42
C THR A 68 -0.89 7.57 0.86
N PHE A 69 -0.26 7.28 1.99
CA PHE A 69 -0.53 8.00 3.23
C PHE A 69 -0.06 9.47 3.14
N PHE A 70 1.13 9.72 2.59
CA PHE A 70 1.63 11.08 2.45
C PHE A 70 0.72 11.93 1.56
N ILE A 71 0.36 11.42 0.37
CA ILE A 71 -0.48 12.16 -0.58
C ILE A 71 -1.87 12.43 0.02
N THR A 72 -2.52 11.44 0.63
CA THR A 72 -3.85 11.64 1.22
C THR A 72 -3.84 12.67 2.34
N GLY A 73 -2.85 12.63 3.23
CA GLY A 73 -2.68 13.62 4.28
C GLY A 73 -2.39 15.01 3.73
N PHE A 74 -1.41 15.11 2.82
CA PHE A 74 -1.01 16.38 2.22
C PHE A 74 -2.14 17.04 1.41
N LEU A 75 -2.87 16.27 0.59
CA LEU A 75 -3.96 16.83 -0.21
C LEU A 75 -5.15 17.25 0.65
N THR A 76 -5.40 16.59 1.78
CA THR A 76 -6.41 17.03 2.75
C THR A 76 -6.04 18.39 3.33
N PHE A 77 -4.79 18.57 3.77
CA PHE A 77 -4.27 19.83 4.24
C PHE A 77 -4.34 20.92 3.16
N ALA A 78 -3.77 20.65 1.99
CA ALA A 78 -3.66 21.60 0.89
C ALA A 78 -5.04 22.08 0.42
N THR A 79 -6.02 21.17 0.29
CA THR A 79 -7.37 21.52 -0.14
C THR A 79 -8.08 22.39 0.89
N THR A 80 -8.11 22.00 2.15
CA THR A 80 -8.85 22.72 3.19
C THR A 80 -8.28 24.11 3.45
N HIS A 81 -6.94 24.24 3.44
CA HIS A 81 -6.28 25.54 3.63
C HIS A 81 -6.43 26.45 2.40
N SER A 82 -6.35 25.88 1.19
CA SER A 82 -6.53 26.65 -0.05
C SER A 82 -7.96 27.17 -0.21
N LEU A 83 -8.96 26.36 0.15
CA LEU A 83 -10.37 26.76 0.15
C LEU A 83 -10.74 27.64 1.33
N LYS A 84 -9.85 27.81 2.30
CA LYS A 84 -10.13 28.47 3.60
C LYS A 84 -11.40 27.95 4.26
N ARG A 85 -11.61 26.63 4.16
CA ARG A 85 -12.81 25.95 4.63
C ARG A 85 -12.46 24.60 5.25
N ALA A 86 -12.97 24.33 6.44
CA ALA A 86 -12.87 23.00 7.06
C ALA A 86 -13.66 21.96 6.24
N SER A 87 -13.30 20.70 6.39
CA SER A 87 -13.96 19.58 5.71
C SER A 87 -15.47 19.58 5.97
N LYS A 88 -16.25 19.35 4.92
CA LYS A 88 -17.71 19.30 5.04
C LYS A 88 -18.17 18.15 5.94
N TYR A 89 -17.51 17.00 5.81
CA TYR A 89 -17.79 15.80 6.59
C TYR A 89 -16.50 15.29 7.23
N PRO A 90 -16.08 15.82 8.39
CA PRO A 90 -14.81 15.45 9.03
C PRO A 90 -14.69 13.94 9.29
N TRP A 91 -15.82 13.28 9.61
CA TRP A 91 -15.85 11.84 9.86
C TRP A 91 -15.42 10.99 8.64
N VAL A 92 -15.65 11.48 7.41
CA VAL A 92 -15.23 10.78 6.18
C VAL A 92 -13.70 10.64 6.14
N HIS A 93 -12.97 11.72 6.47
CA HIS A 93 -11.51 11.68 6.53
C HIS A 93 -10.99 10.84 7.69
N THR A 94 -11.71 10.81 8.82
CA THR A 94 -11.39 9.91 9.94
C THR A 94 -11.60 8.45 9.53
N LEU A 95 -12.72 8.14 8.87
CA LEU A 95 -13.00 6.80 8.35
C LEU A 95 -11.90 6.37 7.36
N ALA A 96 -11.50 7.26 6.45
CA ALA A 96 -10.42 7.00 5.51
C ALA A 96 -9.11 6.59 6.21
N LEU A 97 -8.69 7.37 7.22
CA LEU A 97 -7.49 7.06 8.00
C LEU A 97 -7.62 5.70 8.71
N VAL A 98 -8.77 5.42 9.34
CA VAL A 98 -9.00 4.15 10.05
C VAL A 98 -8.95 2.96 9.08
N VAL A 99 -9.60 3.06 7.92
CA VAL A 99 -9.59 2.00 6.90
C VAL A 99 -8.19 1.79 6.34
N MET A 100 -7.46 2.86 6.02
CA MET A 100 -6.07 2.77 5.55
C MET A 100 -5.16 2.15 6.60
N PHE A 101 -5.28 2.57 7.86
CA PHE A 101 -4.44 2.07 8.94
C PHE A 101 -4.76 0.59 9.26
N ALA A 102 -6.02 0.20 9.27
CA ALA A 102 -6.42 -1.19 9.39
C ALA A 102 -5.85 -2.04 8.24
N GLY A 103 -5.93 -1.53 7.01
CA GLY A 103 -5.32 -2.17 5.84
C GLY A 103 -3.81 -2.36 5.98
N LEU A 104 -3.11 -1.34 6.46
CA LEU A 104 -1.67 -1.42 6.75
C LEU A 104 -1.35 -2.51 7.78
N LEU A 105 -2.10 -2.57 8.89
CA LEU A 105 -1.89 -3.58 9.93
C LEU A 105 -2.15 -5.00 9.41
N ILE A 106 -3.23 -5.19 8.64
CA ILE A 106 -3.55 -6.49 8.03
C ILE A 106 -2.44 -6.93 7.07
N THR A 107 -1.92 -6.02 6.24
CA THR A 107 -0.80 -6.31 5.32
C THR A 107 0.50 -6.61 6.05
N ALA A 108 0.75 -5.93 7.18
CA ALA A 108 1.99 -6.10 7.93
C ALA A 108 2.17 -7.53 8.48
N VAL A 109 1.08 -8.21 8.83
CA VAL A 109 1.13 -9.57 9.38
C VAL A 109 1.81 -10.55 8.41
N PRO A 110 1.32 -10.78 7.18
CA PRO A 110 1.98 -11.68 6.24
C PRO A 110 3.39 -11.19 5.85
N LEU A 111 3.63 -9.88 5.77
CA LEU A 111 4.98 -9.37 5.50
C LEU A 111 5.97 -9.78 6.58
N LEU A 112 5.62 -9.63 7.85
CA LEU A 112 6.49 -9.98 8.98
C LEU A 112 6.65 -11.49 9.15
N LEU A 113 5.62 -12.28 8.83
CA LEU A 113 5.63 -13.74 8.89
C LEU A 113 6.24 -14.40 7.64
N ASN A 114 6.84 -13.61 6.73
CA ASN A 114 7.37 -14.09 5.46
C ASN A 114 6.32 -14.81 4.59
N GLY A 115 5.05 -14.43 4.75
CA GLY A 115 3.91 -14.93 3.98
C GLY A 115 3.64 -14.15 2.69
N ALA A 116 4.56 -13.27 2.27
CA ALA A 116 4.44 -12.49 1.04
C ALA A 116 5.80 -12.40 0.35
N THR A 117 5.90 -12.99 -0.83
CA THR A 117 7.06 -12.88 -1.72
C THR A 117 6.74 -12.05 -2.97
N VAL A 118 5.58 -11.41 -2.96
CA VAL A 118 5.09 -10.56 -4.04
C VAL A 118 5.74 -9.21 -3.92
N LEU A 119 6.50 -8.82 -4.93
CA LEU A 119 6.93 -7.44 -5.08
C LEU A 119 5.70 -6.54 -5.21
N TYR A 120 5.87 -5.23 -5.07
CA TYR A 120 4.76 -4.28 -5.21
C TYR A 120 4.03 -4.35 -6.57
N THR A 121 4.57 -5.08 -7.54
CA THR A 121 3.99 -5.32 -8.87
C THR A 121 2.93 -6.41 -8.92
N PHE A 122 2.81 -7.25 -7.89
CA PHE A 122 1.80 -8.31 -7.75
C PHE A 122 1.77 -9.38 -8.85
N TYR A 123 2.86 -9.58 -9.59
CA TYR A 123 2.87 -10.53 -10.71
C TYR A 123 3.13 -11.97 -10.27
N PRO A 124 2.39 -12.96 -10.86
CA PRO A 124 2.79 -14.36 -10.83
C PRO A 124 4.21 -14.56 -11.40
N PRO A 125 5.00 -15.51 -10.92
CA PRO A 125 4.67 -16.60 -9.99
C PRO A 125 4.79 -16.24 -8.51
N LEU A 126 5.02 -14.97 -8.18
CA LEU A 126 5.15 -14.52 -6.81
C LEU A 126 3.80 -14.67 -6.09
N LYS A 127 3.85 -15.02 -4.81
CA LYS A 127 2.67 -15.42 -4.03
C LYS A 127 2.64 -14.69 -2.70
N ALA A 128 1.43 -14.44 -2.21
CA ALA A 128 1.22 -13.88 -0.89
C ALA A 128 -0.02 -14.48 -0.24
N ASP A 129 -0.05 -14.42 1.10
CA ASP A 129 -1.23 -14.70 1.89
C ASP A 129 -2.40 -13.77 1.47
N PRO A 130 -3.65 -14.25 1.43
CA PRO A 130 -4.82 -13.42 1.11
C PRO A 130 -4.92 -12.14 1.93
N ALA A 131 -4.51 -12.16 3.21
CA ALA A 131 -4.51 -10.98 4.07
C ALA A 131 -3.62 -9.85 3.52
N PHE A 132 -2.52 -10.17 2.83
CA PHE A 132 -1.68 -9.19 2.16
C PHE A 132 -2.48 -8.36 1.13
N TYR A 133 -3.21 -9.03 0.25
CA TYR A 133 -4.01 -8.37 -0.79
C TYR A 133 -5.23 -7.63 -0.21
N ILE A 134 -5.91 -8.22 0.78
CA ILE A 134 -7.03 -7.58 1.47
C ILE A 134 -6.56 -6.29 2.14
N GLY A 135 -5.44 -6.33 2.84
CA GLY A 135 -4.88 -5.17 3.52
C GLY A 135 -4.51 -4.05 2.56
N LEU A 136 -3.82 -4.36 1.45
CA LEU A 136 -3.47 -3.37 0.43
C LEU A 136 -4.70 -2.79 -0.26
N THR A 137 -5.72 -3.60 -0.52
CA THR A 137 -6.99 -3.12 -1.06
C THR A 137 -7.64 -2.11 -0.12
N LEU A 138 -7.62 -2.35 1.19
CA LEU A 138 -8.15 -1.40 2.19
C LEU A 138 -7.35 -0.08 2.21
N VAL A 139 -6.03 -0.12 2.03
CA VAL A 139 -5.22 1.11 1.90
C VAL A 139 -5.68 1.94 0.69
N VAL A 140 -5.88 1.30 -0.45
CA VAL A 140 -6.34 1.97 -1.68
C VAL A 140 -7.76 2.50 -1.52
N VAL A 141 -8.69 1.69 -1.04
CA VAL A 141 -10.09 2.09 -0.81
C VAL A 141 -10.18 3.24 0.20
N GLY A 142 -9.42 3.19 1.28
CA GLY A 142 -9.35 4.28 2.25
C GLY A 142 -8.86 5.60 1.62
N SER A 143 -7.89 5.54 0.72
CA SER A 143 -7.45 6.72 -0.03
C SER A 143 -8.55 7.29 -0.96
N TRP A 144 -9.38 6.43 -1.56
CA TRP A 144 -10.54 6.86 -2.36
C TRP A 144 -11.58 7.58 -1.50
N ILE A 145 -11.82 7.08 -0.27
CA ILE A 145 -12.73 7.73 0.70
C ILE A 145 -12.23 9.17 0.98
N THR A 146 -10.92 9.37 1.12
CA THR A 146 -10.35 10.74 1.24
C THR A 146 -10.70 11.58 0.02
N GLY A 147 -10.53 11.05 -1.18
CA GLY A 147 -10.87 11.75 -2.43
C GLY A 147 -12.33 12.23 -2.47
N TYR A 148 -13.27 11.37 -2.08
CA TYR A 148 -14.69 11.76 -1.96
C TYR A 148 -14.89 12.84 -0.88
N GLY A 149 -14.21 12.76 0.25
CA GLY A 149 -14.24 13.78 1.30
C GLY A 149 -13.81 15.16 0.78
N LEU A 150 -12.76 15.21 -0.06
CA LEU A 150 -12.30 16.43 -0.71
C LEU A 150 -13.30 16.96 -1.72
N LEU A 151 -13.89 16.10 -2.55
CA LEU A 151 -14.94 16.47 -3.51
C LEU A 151 -16.18 17.05 -2.81
N PHE A 152 -16.63 16.47 -1.71
CA PHE A 152 -17.73 17.00 -0.92
C PHE A 152 -17.39 18.37 -0.32
N THR A 153 -16.17 18.57 0.14
CA THR A 153 -15.70 19.85 0.70
C THR A 153 -15.64 20.92 -0.36
N TRP A 154 -15.08 20.61 -1.52
CA TRP A 154 -15.06 21.50 -2.67
C TRP A 154 -16.46 21.86 -3.17
N SER A 155 -17.35 20.86 -3.33
CA SER A 155 -18.74 21.07 -3.78
C SER A 155 -19.48 22.03 -2.84
N ALA A 156 -19.30 21.88 -1.52
CA ALA A 156 -19.88 22.79 -0.55
C ALA A 156 -19.29 24.22 -0.66
N TRP A 157 -17.96 24.32 -0.79
CA TRP A 157 -17.30 25.61 -0.99
C TRP A 157 -17.79 26.32 -2.26
N LYS A 158 -17.98 25.55 -3.36
CA LYS A 158 -18.45 26.11 -4.63
C LYS A 158 -19.86 26.67 -4.55
N LYS A 159 -20.74 26.03 -3.74
CA LYS A 159 -22.10 26.55 -3.46
C LYS A 159 -22.08 27.83 -2.65
N GLU A 160 -21.14 27.96 -1.71
CA GLU A 160 -20.98 29.16 -0.87
C GLU A 160 -20.30 30.32 -1.62
N ASN A 161 -19.59 30.03 -2.73
CA ASN A 161 -18.84 31.00 -3.52
C ASN A 161 -19.22 30.89 -5.02
N PRO A 162 -20.47 31.23 -5.39
CA PRO A 162 -20.92 31.15 -6.78
C PRO A 162 -20.12 32.15 -7.66
N GLY A 163 -19.71 31.69 -8.83
CA GLY A 163 -18.90 32.50 -9.77
C GLY A 163 -17.42 32.60 -9.46
N VAL A 164 -16.98 32.28 -8.24
CA VAL A 164 -15.56 32.34 -7.86
C VAL A 164 -14.81 31.15 -8.46
N GLN A 165 -13.63 31.40 -9.02
CA GLN A 165 -12.76 30.34 -9.54
C GLN A 165 -12.18 29.51 -8.38
N THR A 166 -12.11 28.19 -8.58
CA THR A 166 -11.48 27.30 -7.61
C THR A 166 -10.00 27.62 -7.48
N PRO A 167 -9.46 27.84 -6.27
CA PRO A 167 -8.04 28.06 -6.07
C PRO A 167 -7.20 26.93 -6.68
N LEU A 168 -6.09 27.30 -7.33
CA LEU A 168 -5.27 26.35 -8.11
C LEU A 168 -4.83 25.12 -7.30
N ILE A 169 -4.42 25.30 -6.04
CA ILE A 169 -3.99 24.21 -5.17
C ILE A 169 -5.14 23.25 -4.89
N ALA A 170 -6.34 23.75 -4.60
CA ALA A 170 -7.51 22.90 -4.40
C ALA A 170 -7.89 22.16 -5.67
N PHE A 171 -7.87 22.83 -6.83
CA PHE A 171 -8.13 22.22 -8.12
C PHE A 171 -7.13 21.09 -8.44
N ALA A 172 -5.83 21.37 -8.28
CA ALA A 172 -4.78 20.37 -8.49
C ALA A 172 -4.95 19.16 -7.55
N SER A 173 -5.26 19.40 -6.27
CA SER A 173 -5.52 18.33 -5.31
C SER A 173 -6.69 17.41 -5.73
N LEU A 174 -7.79 18.02 -6.19
CA LEU A 174 -8.96 17.26 -6.65
C LEU A 174 -8.65 16.42 -7.90
N ILE A 175 -7.98 17.02 -8.88
CA ILE A 175 -7.58 16.30 -10.11
C ILE A 175 -6.62 15.16 -9.78
N THR A 176 -5.65 15.39 -8.88
CA THR A 176 -4.73 14.33 -8.42
C THR A 176 -5.49 13.15 -7.83
N MET A 177 -6.50 13.40 -6.98
CA MET A 177 -7.30 12.32 -6.39
C MET A 177 -8.18 11.60 -7.42
N VAL A 178 -8.74 12.31 -8.38
CA VAL A 178 -9.49 11.68 -9.48
C VAL A 178 -8.58 10.81 -10.35
N MET A 179 -7.40 11.31 -10.71
CA MET A 179 -6.40 10.54 -11.45
C MET A 179 -5.98 9.29 -10.67
N TRP A 180 -5.73 9.43 -9.38
CA TRP A 180 -5.37 8.30 -8.51
C TRP A 180 -6.46 7.23 -8.51
N GLN A 181 -7.73 7.62 -8.37
CA GLN A 181 -8.86 6.69 -8.42
C GLN A 181 -8.93 5.95 -9.76
N ILE A 182 -8.79 6.66 -10.88
CA ILE A 182 -8.79 6.06 -12.22
C ILE A 182 -7.62 5.07 -12.38
N CYS A 183 -6.43 5.47 -12.00
CA CYS A 183 -5.23 4.62 -12.11
C CYS A 183 -5.31 3.37 -11.23
N THR A 184 -5.97 3.44 -10.07
CA THR A 184 -6.05 2.34 -9.12
C THR A 184 -7.29 1.45 -9.29
N VAL A 185 -8.24 1.79 -10.16
CA VAL A 185 -9.40 0.93 -10.48
C VAL A 185 -8.94 -0.42 -11.04
N GLY A 186 -7.97 -0.44 -11.95
CA GLY A 186 -7.44 -1.68 -12.52
C GLY A 186 -6.84 -2.58 -11.43
N VAL A 187 -6.04 -2.01 -10.53
CA VAL A 187 -5.47 -2.72 -9.39
C VAL A 187 -6.56 -3.25 -8.45
N ALA A 188 -7.60 -2.46 -8.18
CA ALA A 188 -8.72 -2.90 -7.34
C ALA A 188 -9.46 -4.09 -7.97
N VAL A 189 -9.72 -4.05 -9.29
CA VAL A 189 -10.34 -5.18 -10.01
C VAL A 189 -9.45 -6.42 -9.97
N GLU A 190 -8.15 -6.28 -10.21
CA GLU A 190 -7.19 -7.37 -10.11
C GLU A 190 -7.19 -8.01 -8.71
N MET A 191 -7.14 -7.19 -7.65
CA MET A 191 -7.17 -7.69 -6.28
C MET A 191 -8.45 -8.44 -5.95
N LEU A 192 -9.60 -7.84 -6.26
CA LEU A 192 -10.91 -8.40 -5.89
C LEU A 192 -11.34 -9.58 -6.75
N ALA A 193 -11.05 -9.55 -8.05
CA ALA A 193 -11.52 -10.55 -9.00
C ALA A 193 -10.53 -11.72 -9.21
N LEU A 194 -9.24 -11.50 -9.02
CA LEU A 194 -8.21 -12.49 -9.31
C LEU A 194 -7.40 -12.88 -8.07
N ASN A 195 -6.68 -11.95 -7.46
CA ASN A 195 -5.69 -12.30 -6.44
C ASN A 195 -6.33 -12.82 -5.16
N ILE A 196 -7.30 -12.12 -4.59
CA ILE A 196 -7.96 -12.54 -3.35
C ILE A 196 -8.67 -13.89 -3.53
N PRO A 197 -9.55 -14.10 -4.54
CA PRO A 197 -10.20 -15.41 -4.73
C PRO A 197 -9.22 -16.53 -4.99
N THR A 198 -8.19 -16.31 -5.82
CA THR A 198 -7.18 -17.32 -6.15
C THR A 198 -6.44 -17.78 -4.91
N PHE A 199 -5.94 -16.87 -4.10
CA PHE A 199 -5.15 -17.23 -2.92
C PHE A 199 -6.03 -17.78 -1.79
N ILE A 200 -7.27 -17.31 -1.62
CA ILE A 200 -8.22 -17.95 -0.68
C ILE A 200 -8.46 -19.42 -1.08
N THR A 201 -8.64 -19.69 -2.37
CA THR A 201 -8.84 -21.03 -2.86
C THR A 201 -7.61 -21.91 -2.62
N LEU A 202 -6.42 -21.43 -2.95
CA LEU A 202 -5.17 -22.17 -2.75
C LEU A 202 -4.92 -22.48 -1.29
N PHE A 203 -5.11 -21.52 -0.39
CA PHE A 203 -4.99 -21.74 1.06
C PHE A 203 -6.08 -22.66 1.60
N GLY A 204 -7.28 -22.64 1.02
CA GLY A 204 -8.37 -23.58 1.33
C GLY A 204 -8.03 -25.04 1.02
N TYR A 205 -7.12 -25.31 0.09
CA TYR A 205 -6.59 -26.64 -0.19
C TYR A 205 -5.48 -27.09 0.76
N GLY A 206 -5.23 -26.36 1.85
CA GLY A 206 -4.27 -26.75 2.88
C GLY A 206 -2.89 -26.10 2.77
N TYR A 207 -2.65 -25.30 1.77
CA TYR A 207 -1.40 -24.52 1.64
C TYR A 207 -1.43 -23.35 2.61
N ARG A 208 -0.75 -23.49 3.73
CA ARG A 208 -0.82 -22.53 4.85
C ARG A 208 0.17 -21.38 4.75
N ASN A 209 1.13 -21.48 3.84
CA ASN A 209 2.14 -20.45 3.62
C ASN A 209 2.68 -20.49 2.19
N VAL A 210 3.39 -19.43 1.81
CA VAL A 210 3.96 -19.26 0.47
C VAL A 210 5.02 -20.33 0.15
N TYR A 211 5.75 -20.80 1.14
CA TYR A 211 6.77 -21.83 0.96
C TYR A 211 6.17 -23.18 0.62
N GLU A 212 5.06 -23.58 1.25
CA GLU A 212 4.37 -24.82 0.92
C GLU A 212 3.89 -24.82 -0.53
N LEU A 213 3.38 -23.69 -1.01
CA LEU A 213 3.00 -23.52 -2.40
C LEU A 213 4.20 -23.57 -3.34
N ASP A 214 5.32 -22.95 -2.97
CA ASP A 214 6.53 -22.97 -3.78
C ASP A 214 7.16 -24.35 -3.83
N GLU A 215 7.14 -25.09 -2.71
CA GLU A 215 7.60 -26.48 -2.66
C GLU A 215 6.75 -27.39 -3.55
N LEU A 216 5.40 -27.22 -3.55
CA LEU A 216 4.54 -27.97 -4.45
C LEU A 216 4.89 -27.67 -5.92
N VAL A 217 5.04 -26.41 -6.27
CA VAL A 217 5.42 -26.01 -7.65
C VAL A 217 6.78 -26.57 -8.02
N ARG A 218 7.73 -26.57 -7.11
CA ARG A 218 9.07 -27.12 -7.32
C ARG A 218 9.04 -28.64 -7.56
N VAL A 219 8.18 -29.36 -6.86
CA VAL A 219 8.01 -30.80 -7.03
C VAL A 219 7.29 -31.15 -8.33
N THR A 220 6.27 -30.38 -8.70
CA THR A 220 5.46 -30.63 -9.91
C THR A 220 6.12 -30.09 -11.19
N ASP A 221 6.71 -28.92 -11.16
CA ASP A 221 7.53 -28.34 -12.24
C ASP A 221 8.63 -27.46 -11.66
N PRO A 222 9.85 -28.00 -11.47
CA PRO A 222 10.98 -27.26 -10.90
C PRO A 222 11.36 -25.98 -11.65
N ARG A 223 10.98 -25.84 -12.92
CA ARG A 223 11.26 -24.64 -13.73
C ARG A 223 10.38 -23.46 -13.34
N LEU A 224 9.22 -23.73 -12.76
CA LEU A 224 8.27 -22.73 -12.29
C LEU A 224 8.52 -22.34 -10.83
N SER A 225 9.35 -23.10 -10.11
CA SER A 225 9.75 -22.71 -8.75
C SER A 225 10.68 -21.51 -8.80
N PHE A 226 10.68 -20.79 -7.71
CA PHE A 226 11.56 -19.63 -7.57
C PHE A 226 13.06 -20.01 -7.70
N GLU A 227 13.47 -21.09 -7.03
CA GLU A 227 14.84 -21.60 -7.13
C GLU A 227 15.19 -22.05 -8.57
N GLY A 228 14.24 -22.69 -9.25
CA GLY A 228 14.38 -23.08 -10.65
C GLY A 228 14.59 -21.87 -11.60
N THR A 229 13.90 -20.75 -11.33
CA THR A 229 14.04 -19.52 -12.13
C THR A 229 15.41 -18.84 -11.93
N VAL A 230 15.97 -18.93 -10.74
CA VAL A 230 17.32 -18.42 -10.44
C VAL A 230 18.41 -19.31 -11.03
N ALA A 231 18.24 -20.63 -10.96
CA ALA A 231 19.18 -21.60 -11.53
C ALA A 231 19.24 -21.55 -13.06
N ALA A 232 18.13 -21.26 -13.73
CA ALA A 232 18.06 -21.11 -15.18
C ALA A 232 18.75 -19.83 -15.72
N LYS A 233 19.12 -18.90 -14.84
CA LYS A 233 19.83 -17.65 -15.20
C LYS A 233 21.34 -17.72 -14.96
N LYS A 234 21.88 -18.83 -14.49
CA LYS A 234 23.30 -19.12 -14.40
C LYS A 234 23.74 -19.98 -15.59
#